data_aaeb077f1da65da6a6a3146214290449
#
_entry.id   aaeb077f1da65da6a6a3146214290449
#
_cell.length_a   1.000
_cell.length_b   1.000
_cell.length_c   1.000
_cell.angle_alpha   90.00
_cell.angle_beta   90.00
_cell.angle_gamma   90.00
#
_symmetry.space_group_name_H-M   'P 1'
#
loop_
_entity.id
_entity.type
_entity.pdbx_description
1 polymer ?
#
loop_
_entity_poly.entity_id
_entity_poly.type
_entity_poly.pdbx_seq_one_letter_code
_entity_poly.pdbx_strand_id
1 'polypeptide(L)'
;MKFFLTLLALLPAALVAQTATTAAPTTALPYGAPISLAQARTVLAAAQAEAVANKWAVVIAIVDTGGHLVALERMDVTQYGSVEVALGKATTSAAFRRSSKVFQDLVANGGEGLRTLSLPGATPIEGGLPLVHEGRIVGAIGISGVTSVQDGQIARAGAAVLAPKS
;
A
#
# COMPACT_ATOMS: atom_id res chain seq x y z
N MET A 1 11.97 52.04 -57.93
CA MET A 1 12.53 51.57 -56.65
C MET A 1 11.37 51.49 -55.67
N LYS A 2 10.83 50.27 -55.44
CA LYS A 2 9.67 50.06 -54.58
C LYS A 2 10.20 49.46 -53.27
N PHE A 3 10.08 50.18 -52.15
CA PHE A 3 10.41 49.71 -50.79
C PHE A 3 9.24 48.88 -50.28
N PHE A 4 9.46 47.59 -50.04
CA PHE A 4 8.53 46.73 -49.28
C PHE A 4 8.85 46.88 -47.78
N LEU A 5 7.90 47.43 -47.05
CA LEU A 5 7.95 47.53 -45.58
C LEU A 5 7.34 46.26 -45.01
N THR A 6 8.18 45.37 -44.43
CA THR A 6 7.75 44.14 -43.77
C THR A 6 7.36 44.46 -42.32
N LEU A 7 6.05 44.38 -42.05
CA LEU A 7 5.51 44.57 -40.68
C LEU A 7 5.67 43.26 -39.89
N LEU A 8 6.55 43.26 -38.91
CA LEU A 8 6.78 42.14 -38.01
C LEU A 8 5.75 42.22 -36.88
N ALA A 9 4.75 41.30 -36.87
CA ALA A 9 3.77 41.21 -35.83
C ALA A 9 4.34 40.46 -34.62
N LEU A 10 4.53 41.16 -33.46
CA LEU A 10 4.83 40.55 -32.20
C LEU A 10 3.54 39.94 -31.61
N LEU A 11 3.49 38.59 -31.53
CA LEU A 11 2.47 37.89 -30.74
C LEU A 11 2.86 37.92 -29.24
N PRO A 12 1.95 38.29 -28.34
CA PRO A 12 2.22 38.19 -26.92
C PRO A 12 2.21 36.72 -26.48
N ALA A 13 3.32 36.26 -25.88
CA ALA A 13 3.39 34.97 -25.22
C ALA A 13 2.53 35.00 -23.94
N ALA A 14 1.40 34.31 -23.95
CA ALA A 14 0.59 34.10 -22.76
C ALA A 14 1.34 33.18 -21.80
N LEU A 15 1.81 33.72 -20.68
CA LEU A 15 2.42 32.99 -19.58
C LEU A 15 1.29 32.22 -18.85
N VAL A 16 1.14 30.93 -19.13
CA VAL A 16 0.24 30.05 -18.40
C VAL A 16 0.87 29.78 -17.03
N ALA A 17 0.38 30.47 -16.02
CA ALA A 17 0.73 30.18 -14.64
C ALA A 17 0.17 28.80 -14.25
N GLN A 18 1.04 27.80 -14.14
CA GLN A 18 0.70 26.50 -13.56
C GLN A 18 0.49 26.72 -12.05
N THR A 19 -0.76 26.72 -11.62
CA THR A 19 -1.10 26.63 -10.21
C THR A 19 -0.74 25.22 -9.71
N ALA A 20 0.42 25.09 -9.07
CA ALA A 20 0.77 23.88 -8.32
C ALA A 20 -0.25 23.72 -7.19
N THR A 21 -1.20 22.81 -7.38
CA THR A 21 -2.09 22.38 -6.28
C THR A 21 -1.24 21.64 -5.27
N THR A 22 -0.83 22.33 -4.22
CA THR A 22 -0.14 21.71 -3.07
C THR A 22 -1.19 20.87 -2.35
N ALA A 23 -1.17 19.54 -2.59
CA ALA A 23 -1.94 18.61 -1.78
C ALA A 23 -1.54 18.79 -0.32
N ALA A 24 -2.50 19.06 0.56
CA ALA A 24 -2.26 19.14 1.99
C ALA A 24 -1.57 17.85 2.47
N PRO A 25 -0.55 17.92 3.35
CA PRO A 25 0.11 16.72 3.84
C PRO A 25 -0.91 15.85 4.55
N THR A 26 -1.17 14.66 4.00
CA THR A 26 -2.02 13.65 4.63
C THR A 26 -1.29 13.17 5.88
N THR A 27 -1.71 13.64 7.05
CA THR A 27 -1.14 13.21 8.33
C THR A 27 -1.35 11.70 8.46
N ALA A 28 -0.27 10.95 8.59
CA ALA A 28 -0.35 9.51 8.78
C ALA A 28 -1.11 9.21 10.09
N LEU A 29 -2.02 8.22 10.05
CA LEU A 29 -2.78 7.82 11.23
C LEU A 29 -1.83 7.46 12.40
N PRO A 30 -2.19 7.82 13.64
CA PRO A 30 -1.41 7.47 14.83
C PRO A 30 -1.48 5.97 15.10
N TYR A 31 -0.47 5.43 15.78
CA TYR A 31 -0.56 4.09 16.33
C TYR A 31 -1.53 4.03 17.52
N GLY A 32 -2.27 2.92 17.61
CA GLY A 32 -3.10 2.54 18.74
C GLY A 32 -2.49 1.39 19.54
N ALA A 33 -3.31 0.79 20.40
CA ALA A 33 -2.95 -0.47 21.06
C ALA A 33 -2.71 -1.56 20.00
N PRO A 34 -1.73 -2.47 20.22
CA PRO A 34 -1.49 -3.58 19.29
C PRO A 34 -2.73 -4.46 19.11
N ILE A 35 -2.91 -4.96 17.89
CA ILE A 35 -4.01 -5.89 17.57
C ILE A 35 -3.95 -7.13 18.45
N SER A 36 -5.07 -7.54 19.02
CA SER A 36 -5.17 -8.79 19.79
C SER A 36 -5.17 -10.00 18.85
N LEU A 37 -4.79 -11.18 19.37
CA LEU A 37 -4.87 -12.43 18.59
C LEU A 37 -6.31 -12.72 18.12
N ALA A 38 -7.32 -12.38 18.92
CA ALA A 38 -8.72 -12.55 18.54
C ALA A 38 -9.10 -11.71 17.31
N GLN A 39 -8.73 -10.42 17.30
CA GLN A 39 -8.92 -9.54 16.15
C GLN A 39 -8.11 -10.00 14.92
N ALA A 40 -6.85 -10.41 15.14
CA ALA A 40 -6.00 -10.92 14.07
C ALA A 40 -6.61 -12.14 13.37
N ARG A 41 -7.21 -13.08 14.16
CA ARG A 41 -7.92 -14.24 13.61
C ARG A 41 -9.15 -13.84 12.80
N THR A 42 -9.90 -12.82 13.22
CA THR A 42 -11.07 -12.31 12.47
C THR A 42 -10.63 -11.71 11.12
N VAL A 43 -9.56 -10.93 11.12
CA VAL A 43 -8.95 -10.35 9.90
C VAL A 43 -8.46 -11.46 8.96
N LEU A 44 -7.75 -12.44 9.50
CA LEU A 44 -7.21 -13.58 8.76
C LEU A 44 -8.34 -14.39 8.11
N ALA A 45 -9.41 -14.72 8.86
CA ALA A 45 -10.54 -15.46 8.34
C ALA A 45 -11.25 -14.74 7.19
N ALA A 46 -11.40 -13.42 7.26
CA ALA A 46 -12.01 -12.63 6.17
C ALA A 46 -11.11 -12.59 4.92
N ALA A 47 -9.80 -12.43 5.10
CA ALA A 47 -8.83 -12.49 4.02
C ALA A 47 -8.83 -13.88 3.36
N GLN A 48 -8.86 -14.95 4.17
CA GLN A 48 -8.92 -16.33 3.67
C GLN A 48 -10.22 -16.59 2.88
N ALA A 49 -11.35 -16.09 3.37
CA ALA A 49 -12.63 -16.23 2.67
C ALA A 49 -12.59 -15.58 1.27
N GLU A 50 -12.00 -14.40 1.15
CA GLU A 50 -11.79 -13.74 -0.14
C GLU A 50 -10.88 -14.55 -1.06
N ALA A 51 -9.77 -15.08 -0.53
CA ALA A 51 -8.84 -15.90 -1.28
C ALA A 51 -9.51 -17.19 -1.79
N VAL A 52 -10.27 -17.88 -0.94
CA VAL A 52 -11.01 -19.11 -1.28
C VAL A 52 -12.07 -18.84 -2.36
N ALA A 53 -12.85 -17.77 -2.22
CA ALA A 53 -13.89 -17.38 -3.18
C ALA A 53 -13.32 -17.18 -4.60
N ASN A 54 -12.09 -16.68 -4.69
CA ASN A 54 -11.39 -16.44 -5.94
C ASN A 54 -10.48 -17.60 -6.38
N LYS A 55 -10.38 -18.68 -5.61
CA LYS A 55 -9.50 -19.82 -5.84
C LYS A 55 -8.02 -19.46 -5.88
N TRP A 56 -7.61 -18.53 -5.04
CA TRP A 56 -6.24 -18.04 -4.90
C TRP A 56 -5.58 -18.67 -3.68
N ALA A 57 -4.44 -19.34 -3.89
CA ALA A 57 -3.61 -19.88 -2.81
C ALA A 57 -2.58 -18.84 -2.37
N VAL A 58 -2.67 -18.39 -1.12
CA VAL A 58 -1.85 -17.30 -0.60
C VAL A 58 -1.30 -17.60 0.80
N VAL A 59 -0.33 -16.80 1.22
CA VAL A 59 0.05 -16.59 2.61
C VAL A 59 -0.61 -15.32 3.11
N ILE A 60 -1.17 -15.36 4.29
CA ILE A 60 -1.76 -14.23 5.03
C ILE A 60 -0.93 -14.04 6.29
N ALA A 61 -0.30 -12.88 6.46
CA ALA A 61 0.45 -12.51 7.65
C ALA A 61 -0.18 -11.31 8.35
N ILE A 62 -0.35 -11.38 9.66
CA ILE A 62 -0.82 -10.29 10.51
C ILE A 62 0.30 -9.95 11.49
N VAL A 63 0.67 -8.67 11.53
CA VAL A 63 1.66 -8.14 12.46
C VAL A 63 1.02 -7.08 13.38
N ASP A 64 1.62 -6.86 14.55
CA ASP A 64 1.25 -5.79 15.47
C ASP A 64 1.77 -4.41 15.01
N THR A 65 1.59 -3.38 15.82
CA THR A 65 2.07 -2.01 15.54
C THR A 65 3.58 -1.89 15.46
N GLY A 66 4.32 -2.80 16.10
CA GLY A 66 5.78 -2.88 16.04
C GLY A 66 6.30 -3.70 14.86
N GLY A 67 5.41 -4.31 14.07
CA GLY A 67 5.79 -5.19 12.96
C GLY A 67 6.09 -6.63 13.39
N HIS A 68 5.80 -7.02 14.65
CA HIS A 68 6.01 -8.38 15.12
C HIS A 68 4.85 -9.29 14.73
N LEU A 69 5.17 -10.52 14.33
CA LEU A 69 4.19 -11.49 13.90
C LEU A 69 3.19 -11.84 15.01
N VAL A 70 1.89 -11.72 14.71
CA VAL A 70 0.78 -12.12 15.58
C VAL A 70 0.12 -13.41 15.09
N ALA A 71 -0.12 -13.52 13.78
CA ALA A 71 -0.69 -14.70 13.14
C ALA A 71 -0.20 -14.83 11.70
N LEU A 72 -0.02 -16.07 11.24
CA LEU A 72 0.31 -16.38 9.86
C LEU A 72 -0.39 -17.67 9.45
N GLU A 73 -0.96 -17.65 8.25
CA GLU A 73 -1.51 -18.84 7.62
C GLU A 73 -0.98 -18.95 6.20
N ARG A 74 -0.47 -20.12 5.85
CA ARG A 74 -0.11 -20.48 4.49
C ARG A 74 -1.11 -21.51 3.98
N MET A 75 -1.90 -21.13 2.98
CA MET A 75 -2.82 -22.06 2.31
C MET A 75 -2.04 -23.15 1.56
N ASP A 76 -2.67 -24.31 1.40
CA ASP A 76 -2.08 -25.41 0.67
C ASP A 76 -1.69 -24.97 -0.76
N VAL A 77 -0.66 -25.59 -1.31
CA VAL A 77 -0.06 -25.33 -2.63
C VAL A 77 0.50 -23.92 -2.84
N THR A 78 0.47 -23.05 -1.83
CA THR A 78 1.12 -21.74 -1.93
C THR A 78 2.64 -21.89 -1.97
N GLN A 79 3.30 -21.15 -2.86
CA GLN A 79 4.76 -21.15 -2.99
C GLN A 79 5.46 -20.76 -1.68
N TYR A 80 6.59 -21.39 -1.38
CA TYR A 80 7.29 -21.19 -0.10
C TYR A 80 7.81 -19.76 0.11
N GLY A 81 8.31 -19.11 -0.95
CA GLY A 81 8.79 -17.72 -0.87
C GLY A 81 7.74 -16.71 -0.45
N SER A 82 6.44 -17.03 -0.60
CA SER A 82 5.35 -16.14 -0.19
C SER A 82 5.27 -15.90 1.32
N VAL A 83 5.85 -16.77 2.15
CA VAL A 83 5.88 -16.59 3.61
C VAL A 83 6.63 -15.31 3.97
N GLU A 84 7.87 -15.19 3.51
CA GLU A 84 8.71 -14.02 3.78
C GLU A 84 8.16 -12.76 3.10
N VAL A 85 7.62 -12.90 1.87
CA VAL A 85 7.05 -11.76 1.15
C VAL A 85 5.79 -11.21 1.83
N ALA A 86 4.89 -12.07 2.30
CA ALA A 86 3.69 -11.64 3.04
C ALA A 86 4.08 -10.93 4.34
N LEU A 87 5.01 -11.50 5.11
CA LEU A 87 5.51 -10.89 6.32
C LEU A 87 6.18 -9.53 6.04
N GLY A 88 7.03 -9.45 5.02
CA GLY A 88 7.69 -8.20 4.61
C GLY A 88 6.70 -7.11 4.20
N LYS A 89 5.65 -7.45 3.46
CA LYS A 89 4.57 -6.51 3.09
C LYS A 89 3.81 -6.00 4.33
N ALA A 90 3.49 -6.90 5.27
CA ALA A 90 2.83 -6.53 6.53
C ALA A 90 3.72 -5.60 7.36
N THR A 91 4.99 -5.98 7.59
CA THR A 91 5.96 -5.19 8.34
C THR A 91 6.18 -3.81 7.73
N THR A 92 6.30 -3.73 6.39
CA THR A 92 6.39 -2.45 5.66
C THR A 92 5.20 -1.56 5.99
N SER A 93 3.98 -2.13 5.93
CA SER A 93 2.76 -1.34 6.15
C SER A 93 2.60 -0.88 7.59
N ALA A 94 3.02 -1.69 8.58
CA ALA A 94 3.06 -1.30 9.97
C ALA A 94 4.10 -0.19 10.21
N ALA A 95 5.34 -0.40 9.78
CA ALA A 95 6.47 0.50 10.04
C ALA A 95 6.27 1.88 9.40
N PHE A 96 5.77 1.93 8.18
CA PHE A 96 5.63 3.18 7.43
C PHE A 96 4.20 3.74 7.42
N ARG A 97 3.24 3.12 8.12
CA ARG A 97 1.85 3.55 8.31
C ARG A 97 1.11 3.84 7.01
N ARG A 98 1.37 3.03 5.97
CA ARG A 98 0.76 3.15 4.65
C ARG A 98 0.75 1.82 3.90
N SER A 99 -0.07 1.72 2.88
CA SER A 99 -0.05 0.55 2.00
C SER A 99 1.33 0.37 1.35
N SER A 100 1.79 -0.87 1.26
CA SER A 100 3.01 -1.22 0.51
C SER A 100 2.90 -0.88 -0.99
N LYS A 101 1.67 -0.74 -1.52
CA LYS A 101 1.42 -0.24 -2.88
C LYS A 101 2.04 1.14 -3.13
N VAL A 102 2.01 2.03 -2.15
CA VAL A 102 2.62 3.38 -2.29
C VAL A 102 4.09 3.26 -2.67
N PHE A 103 4.82 2.34 -2.04
CA PHE A 103 6.23 2.10 -2.35
C PHE A 103 6.42 1.43 -3.71
N GLN A 104 5.54 0.48 -4.09
CA GLN A 104 5.53 -0.10 -5.43
C GLN A 104 5.38 0.98 -6.51
N ASP A 105 4.42 1.88 -6.34
CA ASP A 105 4.16 2.94 -7.29
C ASP A 105 5.34 3.94 -7.40
N LEU A 106 5.98 4.28 -6.26
CA LEU A 106 7.18 5.10 -6.25
C LEU A 106 8.32 4.45 -7.04
N VAL A 107 8.58 3.16 -6.84
CA VAL A 107 9.60 2.42 -7.59
C VAL A 107 9.26 2.35 -9.08
N ALA A 108 8.00 2.08 -9.42
CA ALA A 108 7.53 2.00 -10.79
C ALA A 108 7.69 3.32 -11.56
N ASN A 109 7.55 4.46 -10.88
CA ASN A 109 7.76 5.79 -11.47
C ASN A 109 9.23 6.13 -11.71
N GLY A 110 10.17 5.35 -11.16
CA GLY A 110 11.61 5.58 -11.33
C GLY A 110 12.13 6.85 -10.65
N GLY A 111 13.27 7.36 -11.15
CA GLY A 111 13.86 8.59 -10.64
C GLY A 111 14.11 8.56 -9.12
N GLU A 112 13.71 9.62 -8.41
CA GLU A 112 13.83 9.67 -6.95
C GLU A 112 13.03 8.59 -6.21
N GLY A 113 12.00 8.02 -6.81
CA GLY A 113 11.23 6.92 -6.24
C GLY A 113 12.06 5.66 -5.99
N LEU A 114 13.16 5.46 -6.74
CA LEU A 114 14.06 4.32 -6.57
C LEU A 114 14.77 4.30 -5.21
N ARG A 115 14.89 5.45 -4.53
CA ARG A 115 15.45 5.49 -3.16
C ARG A 115 14.61 4.68 -2.16
N THR A 116 13.37 4.37 -2.47
CA THR A 116 12.52 3.46 -1.70
C THR A 116 13.15 2.08 -1.50
N LEU A 117 13.96 1.63 -2.48
CA LEU A 117 14.69 0.36 -2.40
C LEU A 117 15.81 0.37 -1.33
N SER A 118 16.23 1.54 -0.87
CA SER A 118 17.21 1.69 0.20
C SER A 118 16.59 1.79 1.60
N LEU A 119 15.26 1.77 1.73
CA LEU A 119 14.60 1.82 3.03
C LEU A 119 14.74 0.48 3.74
N PRO A 120 15.36 0.43 4.94
CA PRO A 120 15.53 -0.82 5.66
C PRO A 120 14.20 -1.50 5.96
N GLY A 121 14.08 -2.78 5.62
CA GLY A 121 12.88 -3.57 5.89
C GLY A 121 11.65 -3.25 5.01
N ALA A 122 11.79 -2.40 4.00
CA ALA A 122 10.70 -2.13 3.07
C ALA A 122 10.59 -3.22 1.99
N THR A 123 9.38 -3.72 1.80
CA THR A 123 9.00 -4.60 0.68
C THR A 123 8.06 -3.81 -0.23
N PRO A 124 8.57 -3.17 -1.30
CA PRO A 124 7.79 -2.25 -2.15
C PRO A 124 6.94 -3.01 -3.18
N ILE A 125 6.06 -3.88 -2.71
CA ILE A 125 5.16 -4.70 -3.53
C ILE A 125 3.75 -4.62 -2.91
N GLU A 126 2.72 -4.35 -3.71
CA GLU A 126 1.33 -4.29 -3.24
C GLU A 126 0.89 -5.61 -2.58
N GLY A 127 0.04 -5.51 -1.55
CA GLY A 127 -0.48 -6.62 -0.76
C GLY A 127 -0.31 -6.40 0.75
N GLY A 128 0.42 -5.35 1.16
CA GLY A 128 0.50 -4.90 2.54
C GLY A 128 -0.44 -3.73 2.82
N LEU A 129 -1.16 -3.76 3.94
CA LEU A 129 -2.11 -2.72 4.32
C LEU A 129 -2.15 -2.53 5.85
N PRO A 130 -2.11 -1.28 6.37
CA PRO A 130 -2.34 -1.02 7.79
C PRO A 130 -3.73 -1.50 8.21
N LEU A 131 -3.82 -2.09 9.39
CA LEU A 131 -5.07 -2.43 10.05
C LEU A 131 -5.46 -1.26 10.96
N VAL A 132 -6.63 -0.68 10.67
CA VAL A 132 -7.12 0.51 11.38
C VAL A 132 -8.34 0.13 12.22
N HIS A 133 -8.29 0.48 13.49
CA HIS A 133 -9.41 0.34 14.42
C HIS A 133 -9.58 1.66 15.18
N GLU A 134 -10.80 2.20 15.22
CA GLU A 134 -11.13 3.48 15.87
C GLU A 134 -10.18 4.64 15.47
N GLY A 135 -9.86 4.73 14.17
CA GLY A 135 -9.00 5.79 13.62
C GLY A 135 -7.51 5.65 13.96
N ARG A 136 -7.07 4.52 14.53
CA ARG A 136 -5.69 4.24 14.91
C ARG A 136 -5.18 2.98 14.23
N ILE A 137 -3.89 2.95 13.89
CA ILE A 137 -3.25 1.75 13.37
C ILE A 137 -3.00 0.81 14.54
N VAL A 138 -3.57 -0.40 14.46
CA VAL A 138 -3.41 -1.46 15.49
C VAL A 138 -2.47 -2.57 15.04
N GLY A 139 -2.08 -2.58 13.77
CA GLY A 139 -1.20 -3.57 13.17
C GLY A 139 -1.21 -3.44 11.65
N ALA A 140 -0.83 -4.50 10.94
CA ALA A 140 -0.93 -4.57 9.49
C ALA A 140 -1.16 -6.01 9.01
N ILE A 141 -1.74 -6.12 7.82
CA ILE A 141 -1.89 -7.38 7.08
C ILE A 141 -0.94 -7.37 5.87
N GLY A 142 -0.40 -8.52 5.52
CA GLY A 142 0.37 -8.74 4.30
C GLY A 142 -0.05 -10.03 3.62
N ILE A 143 -0.24 -9.96 2.32
CA ILE A 143 -0.67 -11.09 1.47
C ILE A 143 0.37 -11.34 0.39
N SER A 144 0.62 -12.61 0.10
CA SER A 144 1.47 -13.02 -1.01
C SER A 144 1.08 -14.41 -1.53
N GLY A 145 1.02 -14.56 -2.85
CA GLY A 145 0.75 -15.86 -3.47
C GLY A 145 0.28 -15.76 -4.91
N VAL A 146 -0.30 -14.62 -5.27
CA VAL A 146 -0.85 -14.36 -6.61
C VAL A 146 -0.27 -13.05 -7.16
N THR A 147 -0.96 -12.35 -8.05
CA THR A 147 -0.48 -11.04 -8.49
C THR A 147 -0.60 -10.00 -7.36
N SER A 148 0.28 -9.00 -7.35
CA SER A 148 0.27 -7.97 -6.31
C SER A 148 -1.08 -7.25 -6.17
N VAL A 149 -1.80 -7.06 -7.26
CA VAL A 149 -3.14 -6.46 -7.27
C VAL A 149 -4.16 -7.37 -6.55
N GLN A 150 -4.11 -8.69 -6.81
CA GLN A 150 -4.96 -9.68 -6.15
C GLN A 150 -4.60 -9.82 -4.67
N ASP A 151 -3.30 -9.82 -4.33
CA ASP A 151 -2.83 -9.76 -2.95
C ASP A 151 -3.42 -8.53 -2.23
N GLY A 152 -3.41 -7.37 -2.90
CA GLY A 152 -4.02 -6.14 -2.40
C GLY A 152 -5.54 -6.24 -2.19
N GLN A 153 -6.25 -6.96 -3.07
CA GLN A 153 -7.69 -7.22 -2.93
C GLN A 153 -7.98 -8.03 -1.67
N ILE A 154 -7.26 -9.11 -1.46
CA ILE A 154 -7.39 -9.95 -0.26
C ILE A 154 -7.06 -9.16 1.01
N ALA A 155 -5.99 -8.34 0.99
CA ALA A 155 -5.62 -7.51 2.12
C ALA A 155 -6.74 -6.52 2.50
N ARG A 156 -7.40 -5.91 1.51
CA ARG A 156 -8.54 -5.01 1.75
C ARG A 156 -9.73 -5.75 2.36
N ALA A 157 -10.06 -6.95 1.88
CA ALA A 157 -11.14 -7.77 2.45
C ALA A 157 -10.87 -8.08 3.93
N GLY A 158 -9.64 -8.49 4.27
CA GLY A 158 -9.25 -8.73 5.66
C GLY A 158 -9.31 -7.47 6.51
N ALA A 159 -8.80 -6.34 6.03
CA ALA A 159 -8.78 -5.08 6.80
C ALA A 159 -10.19 -4.51 7.06
N ALA A 160 -11.14 -4.75 6.17
CA ALA A 160 -12.49 -4.19 6.25
C ALA A 160 -13.26 -4.62 7.51
N VAL A 161 -12.93 -5.77 8.12
CA VAL A 161 -13.64 -6.26 9.32
C VAL A 161 -13.36 -5.45 10.59
N LEU A 162 -12.30 -4.62 10.58
CA LEU A 162 -11.97 -3.71 11.67
C LEU A 162 -12.52 -2.29 11.48
N ALA A 163 -13.07 -2.00 10.29
CA ALA A 163 -13.70 -0.71 10.04
C ALA A 163 -14.95 -0.53 10.94
N PRO A 164 -15.27 0.72 11.34
CA PRO A 164 -16.51 0.97 12.06
C PRO A 164 -17.70 0.41 11.26
N LYS A 165 -18.58 -0.33 11.92
CA LYS A 165 -19.86 -0.71 11.31
C LYS A 165 -20.69 0.56 11.19
N SER A 166 -20.97 0.98 9.96
CA SER A 166 -21.91 2.06 9.63
C SER A 166 -23.32 1.74 10.10
#